data_0b4d9c5d110045e95c750d8124ab1130
#
_entry.id   0b4d9c5d110045e95c750d8124ab1130
#
_cell.length_a   1.000
_cell.length_b   1.000
_cell.length_c   1.000
_cell.angle_alpha   90.00
_cell.angle_beta   90.00
_cell.angle_gamma   90.00
#
_symmetry.space_group_name_H-M   'P 1'
#
loop_
_entity.id
_entity.type
_entity.pdbx_description
1 polymer ?
#
loop_
_entity_poly.entity_id
_entity_poly.type
_entity_poly.pdbx_seq_one_letter_code
_entity_poly.pdbx_strand_id
1 'polypeptide(L)'
;SNSPYCLDSAQTLRATTALLRNLQSSADSSKSRTTKQSLLADVANNESEDQVSIWLTLTTKKHIVDKKRLKPGKILLPHPLHPINDESEDPRICLITADPQRKYKDLVSQSPALQKKIKRVLGLEKLKAKYKSYESRRQLRSEYDIFLADDRIITYLPQFLGKTFYQISRTRPIPVSLEGKREGVIDEQGNKRRKLSEGGTKVVRAEPQVATIEREIERALQCALVHLSPSTTTAVRVGTSGMEAEHVCANIEAVVEGLVKRYVPSGWRGVRSLHIKGPETVALPVWVAEELWEGEEEV
;
A
#
# COMPACT_ATOMS: atom_id res chain seq x y z
N SER A 1 13.19 5.38 -30.83
CA SER A 1 12.13 6.41 -30.78
C SER A 1 11.74 6.61 -29.32
N ASN A 2 12.17 7.73 -28.73
CA ASN A 2 11.75 8.11 -27.39
C ASN A 2 10.25 8.42 -27.43
N SER A 3 9.45 7.50 -26.93
CA SER A 3 8.03 7.78 -26.70
C SER A 3 7.93 8.86 -25.62
N PRO A 4 7.15 9.94 -25.81
CA PRO A 4 6.95 10.98 -24.78
C PRO A 4 6.26 10.44 -23.52
N TYR A 5 5.75 9.23 -23.59
CA TYR A 5 5.07 8.50 -22.50
C TYR A 5 6.01 7.52 -21.78
N CYS A 6 7.18 7.99 -21.38
CA CYS A 6 8.16 7.22 -20.62
C CYS A 6 8.78 8.10 -19.54
N LEU A 7 9.16 7.49 -18.42
CA LEU A 7 9.95 8.19 -17.40
C LEU A 7 11.39 8.35 -17.87
N ASP A 8 11.94 9.53 -17.66
CA ASP A 8 13.38 9.75 -17.76
C ASP A 8 14.06 9.38 -16.45
N SER A 9 14.81 8.27 -16.46
CA SER A 9 15.55 7.79 -15.28
C SER A 9 16.56 8.82 -14.79
N ALA A 10 17.19 9.58 -15.68
CA ALA A 10 18.18 10.59 -15.29
C ALA A 10 17.52 11.75 -14.54
N GLN A 11 16.36 12.23 -15.01
CA GLN A 11 15.59 13.27 -14.33
C GLN A 11 15.06 12.77 -13.00
N THR A 12 14.53 11.54 -12.96
CA THR A 12 14.03 10.91 -11.75
C THR A 12 15.13 10.80 -10.69
N LEU A 13 16.32 10.36 -11.07
CA LEU A 13 17.46 10.25 -10.17
C LEU A 13 17.92 11.63 -9.65
N ARG A 14 17.99 12.66 -10.52
CA ARG A 14 18.32 14.04 -10.11
C ARG A 14 17.31 14.57 -9.09
N ALA A 15 16.03 14.42 -9.36
CA ALA A 15 14.95 14.86 -8.46
C ALA A 15 15.02 14.11 -7.12
N THR A 16 15.22 12.80 -7.13
CA THR A 16 15.34 11.98 -5.92
C THR A 16 16.55 12.37 -5.09
N THR A 17 17.72 12.58 -5.73
CA THR A 17 18.94 13.01 -5.04
C THR A 17 18.77 14.40 -4.42
N ALA A 18 18.13 15.33 -5.12
CA ALA A 18 17.84 16.67 -4.61
C ALA A 18 16.89 16.62 -3.40
N LEU A 19 15.85 15.76 -3.46
CA LEU A 19 14.91 15.57 -2.36
C LEU A 19 15.61 14.99 -1.13
N LEU A 20 16.42 13.94 -1.29
CA LEU A 20 17.14 13.30 -0.18
C LEU A 20 18.11 14.29 0.49
N ARG A 21 18.84 15.08 -0.28
CA ARG A 21 19.72 16.13 0.27
C ARG A 21 18.94 17.17 1.08
N ASN A 22 17.76 17.58 0.57
CA ASN A 22 16.92 18.53 1.30
C ASN A 22 16.41 17.94 2.60
N LEU A 23 15.97 16.68 2.61
CA LEU A 23 15.50 15.99 3.81
C LEU A 23 16.63 15.82 4.84
N GLN A 24 17.85 15.50 4.42
CA GLN A 24 19.02 15.41 5.28
C GLN A 24 19.37 16.78 5.89
N SER A 25 19.44 17.83 5.09
CA SER A 25 19.72 19.18 5.59
C SER A 25 18.65 19.70 6.54
N SER A 26 17.40 19.34 6.33
CA SER A 26 16.28 19.69 7.24
C SER A 26 16.40 18.93 8.58
N ALA A 27 16.78 17.66 8.54
CA ALA A 27 17.01 16.85 9.74
C ALA A 27 18.18 17.40 10.58
N ASP A 28 19.28 17.79 9.94
CA ASP A 28 20.44 18.39 10.61
C ASP A 28 20.12 19.77 11.21
N SER A 29 19.31 20.57 10.50
CA SER A 29 18.84 21.87 10.98
C SER A 29 17.90 21.73 12.18
N SER A 30 17.09 20.68 12.24
CA SER A 30 16.21 20.42 13.39
C SER A 30 16.98 19.92 14.61
N LYS A 31 18.02 19.12 14.42
CA LYS A 31 18.93 18.67 15.49
C LYS A 31 19.72 19.83 16.11
N SER A 32 20.08 20.86 15.32
CA SER A 32 20.83 22.04 15.82
C SER A 32 19.95 23.06 16.54
N ARG A 33 18.63 23.07 16.27
CA ARG A 33 17.67 23.91 16.99
C ARG A 33 17.08 23.16 18.17
N THR A 34 17.82 23.12 19.27
CA THR A 34 17.35 22.69 20.60
C THR A 34 16.28 23.66 21.15
N THR A 35 15.18 23.84 20.46
CA THR A 35 14.09 24.69 20.93
C THR A 35 12.79 23.91 20.84
N LYS A 36 12.37 23.40 22.03
CA LYS A 36 10.99 22.97 22.31
C LYS A 36 10.45 21.96 21.31
N GLN A 37 10.95 20.72 21.37
CA GLN A 37 10.23 19.58 20.80
C GLN A 37 8.80 19.61 21.31
N SER A 38 7.86 19.69 20.40
CA SER A 38 6.45 19.60 20.75
C SER A 38 6.19 18.15 21.21
N LEU A 39 6.00 17.97 22.52
CA LEU A 39 5.62 16.68 23.12
C LEU A 39 4.38 16.03 22.49
N LEU A 40 3.61 16.82 21.74
CA LEU A 40 2.44 16.35 20.99
C LEU A 40 2.80 15.83 19.58
N ALA A 41 3.93 16.23 19.01
CA ALA A 41 4.39 15.73 17.72
C ALA A 41 4.86 14.28 17.82
N ASP A 42 5.48 13.90 18.95
CA ASP A 42 6.00 12.54 19.19
C ASP A 42 4.87 11.49 19.27
N VAL A 43 3.67 11.87 19.69
CA VAL A 43 2.52 10.98 19.77
C VAL A 43 1.84 10.78 18.41
N ALA A 44 1.96 11.75 17.49
CA ALA A 44 1.37 11.68 16.15
C ALA A 44 2.30 10.98 15.14
N ASN A 45 3.60 11.09 15.32
CA ASN A 45 4.64 10.53 14.46
C ASN A 45 5.50 9.55 15.26
N ASN A 46 5.00 8.34 15.51
CA ASN A 46 5.86 7.19 15.84
C ASN A 46 6.62 6.73 14.57
N GLU A 47 7.19 7.65 13.84
CA GLU A 47 8.28 7.32 12.93
C GLU A 47 9.52 7.24 13.84
N SER A 48 10.18 6.10 13.86
CA SER A 48 11.55 6.00 14.35
C SER A 48 12.29 7.26 13.87
N GLU A 49 12.82 8.04 14.76
CA GLU A 49 13.21 9.46 14.64
C GLU A 49 14.05 9.83 13.39
N ASP A 50 14.44 8.86 12.55
CA ASP A 50 15.40 9.01 11.47
C ASP A 50 14.88 8.74 10.05
N GLN A 51 13.63 8.26 9.83
CA GLN A 51 13.20 7.88 8.48
C GLN A 51 11.94 8.59 7.98
N VAL A 52 12.16 9.70 7.30
CA VAL A 52 11.08 10.46 6.65
C VAL A 52 10.58 9.73 5.39
N SER A 53 9.27 9.61 5.25
CA SER A 53 8.66 8.92 4.11
C SER A 53 8.71 9.75 2.84
N ILE A 54 9.04 9.13 1.70
CA ILE A 54 9.04 9.73 0.36
C ILE A 54 7.80 9.29 -0.39
N TRP A 55 7.10 10.23 -1.00
CA TRP A 55 5.84 10.03 -1.69
C TRP A 55 5.95 10.36 -3.17
N LEU A 56 5.44 9.47 -4.01
CA LEU A 56 5.13 9.75 -5.39
C LEU A 56 3.69 10.26 -5.48
N THR A 57 3.50 11.44 -6.04
CA THR A 57 2.19 12.01 -6.31
C THR A 57 1.88 11.92 -7.79
N LEU A 58 0.86 11.17 -8.12
CA LEU A 58 0.29 11.07 -9.46
C LEU A 58 -0.89 12.04 -9.57
N THR A 59 -0.90 12.87 -10.59
CA THR A 59 -2.06 13.67 -10.97
C THR A 59 -2.58 13.19 -12.32
N THR A 60 -3.88 12.89 -12.39
CA THR A 60 -4.55 12.45 -13.61
C THR A 60 -5.33 13.58 -14.25
N LYS A 61 -5.57 13.52 -15.57
CA LYS A 61 -6.37 14.50 -16.31
C LYS A 61 -7.85 14.43 -15.92
N LYS A 62 -8.39 13.22 -15.74
CA LYS A 62 -9.78 12.96 -15.32
C LYS A 62 -9.83 12.30 -13.94
N HIS A 63 -10.94 12.49 -13.23
CA HIS A 63 -11.19 11.82 -11.94
C HIS A 63 -11.28 10.30 -12.12
N ILE A 64 -10.70 9.56 -11.19
CA ILE A 64 -10.84 8.10 -11.13
C ILE A 64 -12.08 7.79 -10.31
N VAL A 65 -13.17 7.40 -10.96
CA VAL A 65 -14.48 7.11 -10.32
C VAL A 65 -14.81 5.61 -10.30
N ASP A 66 -14.13 4.81 -11.11
CA ASP A 66 -14.40 3.39 -11.28
C ASP A 66 -14.19 2.62 -9.94
N LYS A 67 -15.27 2.02 -9.43
CA LYS A 67 -15.28 1.25 -8.17
C LYS A 67 -14.23 0.13 -8.13
N LYS A 68 -13.92 -0.50 -9.27
CA LYS A 68 -12.89 -1.55 -9.34
C LYS A 68 -11.49 -0.98 -9.10
N ARG A 69 -11.21 0.21 -9.64
CA ARG A 69 -9.94 0.90 -9.50
C ARG A 69 -9.77 1.53 -8.12
N LEU A 70 -10.87 1.98 -7.50
CA LEU A 70 -10.87 2.55 -6.15
C LEU A 70 -10.65 1.50 -5.05
N LYS A 71 -10.75 0.21 -5.35
CA LYS A 71 -10.43 -0.83 -4.38
C LYS A 71 -8.94 -0.75 -4.01
N PRO A 72 -8.61 -0.73 -2.69
CA PRO A 72 -7.21 -0.73 -2.25
C PRO A 72 -6.44 -1.89 -2.87
N GLY A 73 -5.26 -1.60 -3.35
CA GLY A 73 -4.39 -2.58 -3.99
C GLY A 73 -2.94 -2.45 -3.54
N LYS A 74 -2.09 -3.28 -4.11
CA LYS A 74 -0.66 -3.31 -3.81
C LYS A 74 0.16 -3.40 -5.10
N ILE A 75 1.31 -2.72 -5.13
CA ILE A 75 2.30 -2.78 -6.19
C ILE A 75 3.60 -3.28 -5.58
N LEU A 76 4.18 -4.32 -6.18
CA LEU A 76 5.45 -4.89 -5.73
C LEU A 76 6.58 -3.88 -5.98
N LEU A 77 7.41 -3.69 -4.96
CA LEU A 77 8.58 -2.83 -5.03
C LEU A 77 9.84 -3.68 -5.21
N PRO A 78 10.80 -3.25 -6.03
CA PRO A 78 12.13 -3.86 -6.08
C PRO A 78 12.86 -3.79 -4.73
N HIS A 79 12.76 -2.64 -4.05
CA HIS A 79 13.35 -2.42 -2.74
C HIS A 79 12.25 -2.19 -1.69
N PRO A 80 12.08 -3.10 -0.71
CA PRO A 80 11.00 -3.01 0.27
C PRO A 80 11.13 -1.78 1.17
N LEU A 81 9.99 -1.22 1.58
CA LEU A 81 9.94 -0.07 2.48
C LEU A 81 10.26 -0.41 3.94
N HIS A 82 10.13 -1.68 4.29
CA HIS A 82 10.44 -2.20 5.61
C HIS A 82 11.57 -3.22 5.45
N PRO A 83 12.79 -2.95 5.94
CA PRO A 83 13.86 -3.93 5.91
C PRO A 83 13.44 -5.15 6.74
N ILE A 84 13.44 -6.31 6.10
CA ILE A 84 13.03 -7.58 6.71
C ILE A 84 14.20 -8.23 7.47
N ASN A 85 15.42 -7.69 7.31
CA ASN A 85 16.67 -8.34 7.67
C ASN A 85 17.35 -7.79 8.93
N ASP A 86 16.79 -6.77 9.60
CA ASP A 86 17.36 -6.30 10.86
C ASP A 86 16.90 -7.21 12.00
N GLU A 87 17.86 -7.92 12.57
CA GLU A 87 17.67 -8.85 13.71
C GLU A 87 17.16 -8.13 14.99
N SER A 88 17.12 -6.81 14.99
CA SER A 88 16.85 -6.05 16.19
C SER A 88 15.38 -5.95 16.59
N GLU A 89 14.42 -5.87 15.64
CA GLU A 89 12.97 -5.91 15.98
C GLU A 89 12.11 -6.30 14.75
N ASP A 90 11.65 -7.55 14.71
CA ASP A 90 10.61 -7.96 13.75
C ASP A 90 9.35 -7.09 13.95
N PRO A 91 8.81 -6.44 12.91
CA PRO A 91 7.62 -5.60 13.04
C PRO A 91 6.42 -6.42 13.56
N ARG A 92 5.71 -5.85 14.52
CA ARG A 92 4.53 -6.49 15.11
C ARG A 92 3.36 -6.40 14.13
N ILE A 93 3.01 -7.52 13.51
CA ILE A 93 1.98 -7.58 12.49
C ILE A 93 0.65 -8.04 13.09
N CYS A 94 -0.43 -7.29 12.81
CA CYS A 94 -1.81 -7.67 13.07
C CYS A 94 -2.51 -8.06 11.77
N LEU A 95 -3.04 -9.29 11.71
CA LEU A 95 -3.79 -9.80 10.56
C LEU A 95 -5.30 -9.71 10.83
N ILE A 96 -6.01 -8.93 10.01
CA ILE A 96 -7.47 -8.81 10.09
C ILE A 96 -8.10 -9.73 9.03
N THR A 97 -8.90 -10.69 9.47
CA THR A 97 -9.47 -11.73 8.62
C THR A 97 -10.99 -11.62 8.53
N ALA A 98 -11.54 -12.18 7.46
CA ALA A 98 -12.96 -12.49 7.43
C ALA A 98 -13.27 -13.63 8.42
N ASP A 99 -14.50 -13.73 8.87
CA ASP A 99 -14.94 -14.80 9.74
C ASP A 99 -15.10 -16.13 8.95
N PRO A 100 -14.77 -17.28 9.56
CA PRO A 100 -14.43 -17.52 10.95
C PRO A 100 -12.95 -17.27 11.28
N GLN A 101 -12.67 -16.48 12.30
CA GLN A 101 -11.33 -16.14 12.78
C GLN A 101 -10.49 -17.39 13.10
N ARG A 102 -11.11 -18.43 13.70
CA ARG A 102 -10.41 -19.62 14.17
C ARG A 102 -9.66 -20.33 13.05
N LYS A 103 -10.27 -20.47 11.87
CA LYS A 103 -9.65 -21.08 10.70
C LYS A 103 -8.29 -20.45 10.36
N TYR A 104 -8.22 -19.12 10.33
CA TYR A 104 -6.98 -18.40 10.00
C TYR A 104 -5.97 -18.43 11.14
N LYS A 105 -6.45 -18.46 12.40
CA LYS A 105 -5.57 -18.63 13.54
C LYS A 105 -4.89 -20.01 13.52
N ASP A 106 -5.63 -21.05 13.21
CA ASP A 106 -5.10 -22.42 13.13
C ASP A 106 -4.11 -22.55 11.94
N LEU A 107 -4.40 -21.91 10.79
CA LEU A 107 -3.47 -21.86 9.65
C LEU A 107 -2.17 -21.13 9.98
N VAL A 108 -2.24 -20.01 10.69
CA VAL A 108 -1.04 -19.27 11.15
C VAL A 108 -0.25 -20.11 12.15
N SER A 109 -0.93 -20.87 13.02
CA SER A 109 -0.28 -21.74 14.01
C SER A 109 0.45 -22.93 13.40
N GLN A 110 0.10 -23.35 12.18
CA GLN A 110 0.75 -24.45 11.48
C GLN A 110 2.13 -24.07 10.93
N SER A 111 2.41 -22.78 10.75
CA SER A 111 3.68 -22.29 10.23
C SER A 111 4.48 -21.52 11.28
N PRO A 112 5.68 -21.98 11.66
CA PRO A 112 6.56 -21.24 12.58
C PRO A 112 6.97 -19.86 12.04
N ALA A 113 7.17 -19.74 10.72
CA ALA A 113 7.54 -18.50 10.07
C ALA A 113 6.42 -17.43 10.19
N LEU A 114 5.16 -17.85 10.02
CA LEU A 114 4.02 -16.96 10.23
C LEU A 114 3.80 -16.59 11.69
N GLN A 115 3.98 -17.52 12.62
CA GLN A 115 3.86 -17.27 14.05
C GLN A 115 4.88 -16.22 14.54
N LYS A 116 6.09 -16.26 14.01
CA LYS A 116 7.13 -15.28 14.35
C LYS A 116 6.70 -13.87 13.92
N LYS A 117 6.19 -13.72 12.68
CA LYS A 117 5.81 -12.43 12.08
C LYS A 117 4.45 -11.92 12.56
N ILE A 118 3.42 -12.78 12.63
CA ILE A 118 2.05 -12.39 12.98
C ILE A 118 1.83 -12.53 14.48
N LYS A 119 1.77 -11.42 15.18
CA LYS A 119 1.51 -11.42 16.63
C LYS A 119 0.05 -11.58 16.99
N ARG A 120 -0.87 -11.21 16.07
CA ARG A 120 -2.32 -11.30 16.32
C ARG A 120 -3.12 -11.53 15.05
N VAL A 121 -4.09 -12.42 15.14
CA VAL A 121 -5.16 -12.62 14.15
C VAL A 121 -6.47 -12.10 14.74
N LEU A 122 -7.18 -11.24 14.02
CA LEU A 122 -8.40 -10.58 14.46
C LEU A 122 -9.51 -10.78 13.42
N GLY A 123 -10.63 -11.40 13.80
CA GLY A 123 -11.81 -11.53 12.94
C GLY A 123 -12.61 -10.23 12.86
N LEU A 124 -13.34 -10.04 11.77
CA LEU A 124 -14.14 -8.85 11.53
C LEU A 124 -15.23 -8.62 12.58
N GLU A 125 -15.94 -9.68 13.00
CA GLU A 125 -16.97 -9.60 14.05
C GLU A 125 -16.37 -9.17 15.38
N LYS A 126 -15.23 -9.73 15.75
CA LYS A 126 -14.51 -9.36 16.97
C LYS A 126 -13.98 -7.93 16.91
N LEU A 127 -13.53 -7.49 15.74
CA LEU A 127 -13.15 -6.10 15.51
C LEU A 127 -14.33 -5.16 15.78
N LYS A 128 -15.49 -5.44 15.20
CA LYS A 128 -16.71 -4.66 15.38
C LYS A 128 -17.19 -4.64 16.84
N ALA A 129 -17.11 -5.78 17.55
CA ALA A 129 -17.56 -5.88 18.92
C ALA A 129 -16.65 -5.15 19.91
N LYS A 130 -15.33 -5.40 19.83
CA LYS A 130 -14.36 -4.94 20.83
C LYS A 130 -13.86 -3.51 20.59
N TYR A 131 -13.71 -3.09 19.31
CA TYR A 131 -13.06 -1.82 18.96
C TYR A 131 -14.06 -0.77 18.46
N LYS A 132 -15.15 -0.56 19.21
CA LYS A 132 -16.16 0.47 18.90
C LYS A 132 -15.70 1.87 19.30
N SER A 133 -15.07 2.00 20.47
CA SER A 133 -14.65 3.29 21.00
C SER A 133 -13.41 3.81 20.27
N TYR A 134 -13.25 5.13 20.24
CA TYR A 134 -12.08 5.78 19.66
C TYR A 134 -10.79 5.37 20.36
N GLU A 135 -10.83 5.28 21.71
CA GLU A 135 -9.70 4.93 22.53
C GLU A 135 -9.22 3.48 22.29
N SER A 136 -10.15 2.52 22.20
CA SER A 136 -9.79 1.13 21.89
C SER A 136 -9.13 0.98 20.52
N ARG A 137 -9.54 1.81 19.53
CA ARG A 137 -8.88 1.85 18.21
C ARG A 137 -7.48 2.44 18.29
N ARG A 138 -7.28 3.51 19.09
CA ARG A 138 -5.93 4.07 19.31
C ARG A 138 -5.02 3.07 19.98
N GLN A 139 -5.51 2.37 21.00
CA GLN A 139 -4.77 1.30 21.67
C GLN A 139 -4.38 0.18 20.69
N LEU A 140 -5.33 -0.30 19.86
CA LEU A 140 -5.02 -1.30 18.83
C LEU A 140 -3.94 -0.81 17.87
N ARG A 141 -4.00 0.47 17.48
CA ARG A 141 -3.00 1.07 16.58
C ARG A 141 -1.62 1.14 17.20
N SER A 142 -1.50 1.42 18.52
CA SER A 142 -0.20 1.51 19.21
C SER A 142 0.41 0.14 19.51
N GLU A 143 -0.41 -0.92 19.57
CA GLU A 143 0.06 -2.28 19.84
C GLU A 143 0.81 -2.90 18.65
N TYR A 144 0.51 -2.47 17.40
CA TYR A 144 1.03 -3.10 16.18
C TYR A 144 1.54 -2.08 15.17
N ASP A 145 2.60 -2.47 14.46
CA ASP A 145 3.30 -1.60 13.50
C ASP A 145 2.70 -1.72 12.08
N ILE A 146 2.32 -2.94 11.69
CA ILE A 146 1.78 -3.23 10.37
C ILE A 146 0.42 -3.93 10.50
N PHE A 147 -0.54 -3.49 9.69
CA PHE A 147 -1.86 -4.10 9.59
C PHE A 147 -2.04 -4.75 8.23
N LEU A 148 -2.32 -6.03 8.20
CA LEU A 148 -2.71 -6.78 7.02
C LEU A 148 -4.20 -7.07 7.07
N ALA A 149 -4.89 -7.01 5.95
CA ALA A 149 -6.32 -7.29 5.91
C ALA A 149 -6.70 -8.16 4.72
N ASP A 150 -7.64 -9.07 4.96
CA ASP A 150 -8.21 -9.89 3.90
C ASP A 150 -8.87 -9.01 2.81
N ASP A 151 -8.56 -9.31 1.56
CA ASP A 151 -9.05 -8.62 0.37
C ASP A 151 -10.60 -8.57 0.26
N ARG A 152 -11.29 -9.49 0.92
CA ARG A 152 -12.77 -9.55 0.98
C ARG A 152 -13.37 -8.46 1.84
N ILE A 153 -12.69 -8.08 2.92
CA ILE A 153 -13.21 -7.16 3.93
C ILE A 153 -12.58 -5.77 3.85
N ILE A 154 -11.53 -5.60 3.05
CA ILE A 154 -10.74 -4.36 2.97
C ILE A 154 -11.59 -3.11 2.69
N THR A 155 -12.64 -3.23 1.88
CA THR A 155 -13.54 -2.12 1.54
C THR A 155 -14.48 -1.71 2.67
N TYR A 156 -14.72 -2.61 3.63
CA TYR A 156 -15.57 -2.34 4.79
C TYR A 156 -14.80 -1.77 5.98
N LEU A 157 -13.49 -2.02 6.05
CA LEU A 157 -12.66 -1.61 7.18
C LEU A 157 -12.66 -0.10 7.47
N PRO A 158 -12.72 0.82 6.49
CA PRO A 158 -12.78 2.25 6.78
C PRO A 158 -13.94 2.66 7.67
N GLN A 159 -15.09 1.99 7.58
CA GLN A 159 -16.27 2.26 8.41
C GLN A 159 -16.03 1.90 9.88
N PHE A 160 -15.26 0.84 10.15
CA PHE A 160 -15.03 0.35 11.51
C PHE A 160 -13.77 0.92 12.16
N LEU A 161 -12.70 1.07 11.41
CA LEU A 161 -11.42 1.60 11.90
C LEU A 161 -11.40 3.13 11.93
N GLY A 162 -12.13 3.77 11.01
CA GLY A 162 -12.31 5.22 10.97
C GLY A 162 -11.01 6.00 10.73
N LYS A 163 -11.05 7.29 11.08
CA LYS A 163 -9.92 8.22 10.90
C LYS A 163 -8.65 7.78 11.63
N THR A 164 -8.77 7.07 12.74
CA THR A 164 -7.63 6.61 13.56
C THR A 164 -6.60 5.84 12.74
N PHE A 165 -7.05 5.00 11.81
CA PHE A 165 -6.16 4.19 10.97
C PHE A 165 -5.90 4.79 9.59
N TYR A 166 -6.87 5.53 9.04
CA TYR A 166 -6.80 5.99 7.65
C TYR A 166 -6.21 7.39 7.49
N GLN A 167 -6.03 8.14 8.58
CA GLN A 167 -5.38 9.45 8.55
C GLN A 167 -3.89 9.31 8.20
N ILE A 168 -3.18 8.35 8.81
CA ILE A 168 -1.77 8.08 8.56
C ILE A 168 -1.66 6.89 7.60
N SER A 169 -0.82 7.02 6.59
CA SER A 169 -0.66 5.97 5.57
C SER A 169 -0.03 4.70 6.11
N ARG A 170 0.91 4.79 7.05
CA ARG A 170 1.62 3.65 7.65
C ARG A 170 0.68 2.67 8.34
N THR A 171 -0.38 3.15 8.97
CA THR A 171 -1.33 2.33 9.74
C THR A 171 -2.49 1.78 8.92
N ARG A 172 -2.57 2.14 7.62
CA ARG A 172 -3.61 1.62 6.73
C ARG A 172 -3.40 0.14 6.46
N PRO A 173 -4.46 -0.70 6.57
CA PRO A 173 -4.33 -2.12 6.31
C PRO A 173 -3.95 -2.41 4.86
N ILE A 174 -2.97 -3.29 4.67
CA ILE A 174 -2.50 -3.76 3.36
C ILE A 174 -3.34 -4.97 2.94
N PRO A 175 -3.90 -4.99 1.71
CA PRO A 175 -4.73 -6.09 1.26
C PRO A 175 -3.91 -7.37 1.03
N VAL A 176 -4.38 -8.49 1.59
CA VAL A 176 -3.79 -9.82 1.42
C VAL A 176 -4.87 -10.79 0.96
N SER A 177 -4.58 -11.62 -0.02
CA SER A 177 -5.49 -12.67 -0.46
C SER A 177 -5.27 -13.91 0.38
N LEU A 178 -6.18 -14.16 1.33
CA LEU A 178 -6.14 -15.32 2.22
C LEU A 178 -6.97 -16.50 1.70
N GLU A 179 -7.62 -16.35 0.55
CA GLU A 179 -8.42 -17.41 -0.05
C GLU A 179 -7.57 -18.30 -0.97
N GLY A 180 -7.97 -19.55 -1.06
CA GLY A 180 -7.42 -20.48 -2.03
C GLY A 180 -7.72 -20.07 -3.48
N LYS A 181 -7.03 -20.70 -4.42
CA LYS A 181 -7.25 -20.49 -5.86
C LYS A 181 -8.70 -20.85 -6.24
N ARG A 182 -9.23 -20.13 -7.22
CA ARG A 182 -10.54 -20.46 -7.78
C ARG A 182 -10.47 -21.81 -8.48
N GLU A 183 -11.38 -22.72 -8.14
CA GLU A 183 -11.53 -23.97 -8.85
C GLU A 183 -12.13 -23.68 -10.24
N GLY A 184 -11.49 -24.18 -11.27
CA GLY A 184 -11.97 -24.17 -12.64
C GLY A 184 -12.36 -25.57 -13.07
N VAL A 185 -13.45 -25.66 -13.81
CA VAL A 185 -13.83 -26.86 -14.53
C VAL A 185 -13.42 -26.66 -15.99
N ILE A 186 -12.81 -27.65 -16.61
CA ILE A 186 -12.51 -27.63 -18.02
C ILE A 186 -13.68 -28.34 -18.71
N ASP A 187 -14.40 -27.64 -19.58
CA ASP A 187 -15.45 -28.23 -20.38
C ASP A 187 -14.89 -29.19 -21.43
N GLU A 188 -15.76 -30.02 -22.00
CA GLU A 188 -15.42 -30.96 -23.08
C GLU A 188 -14.79 -30.27 -24.31
N GLN A 189 -15.02 -28.95 -24.44
CA GLN A 189 -14.45 -28.10 -25.50
C GLN A 189 -13.10 -27.45 -25.10
N GLY A 190 -12.53 -27.79 -23.93
CA GLY A 190 -11.25 -27.24 -23.45
C GLY A 190 -11.31 -25.85 -22.83
N ASN A 191 -12.50 -25.24 -22.71
CA ASN A 191 -12.66 -23.92 -22.11
C ASN A 191 -12.69 -23.99 -20.59
N LYS A 192 -11.90 -23.14 -19.92
CA LYS A 192 -11.90 -23.04 -18.45
C LYS A 192 -13.12 -22.25 -17.97
N ARG A 193 -14.09 -22.92 -17.38
CA ARG A 193 -15.22 -22.32 -16.68
C ARG A 193 -14.99 -22.28 -15.17
N ARG A 194 -15.67 -21.35 -14.50
CA ARG A 194 -15.61 -21.24 -13.05
C ARG A 194 -16.57 -22.26 -12.43
N LYS A 195 -16.07 -23.07 -11.50
CA LYS A 195 -16.93 -23.96 -10.72
C LYS A 195 -17.78 -23.14 -9.77
N LEU A 196 -19.08 -23.23 -9.89
CA LEU A 196 -20.06 -22.57 -9.02
C LEU A 196 -20.53 -23.54 -7.93
N SER A 197 -20.93 -23.02 -6.77
CA SER A 197 -21.52 -23.80 -5.69
C SER A 197 -22.90 -24.35 -6.12
N GLU A 198 -23.35 -25.37 -5.44
CA GLU A 198 -24.73 -25.84 -5.53
C GLU A 198 -25.66 -24.65 -5.25
N GLY A 199 -26.50 -24.27 -6.25
CA GLY A 199 -27.26 -23.02 -6.20
C GLY A 199 -26.74 -21.88 -7.08
N GLY A 200 -25.61 -22.05 -7.77
CA GLY A 200 -25.14 -21.23 -8.92
C GLY A 200 -24.62 -19.83 -8.63
N THR A 201 -24.56 -19.36 -7.37
CA THR A 201 -24.27 -17.96 -7.03
C THR A 201 -22.84 -17.68 -6.58
N LYS A 202 -22.14 -18.65 -6.00
CA LYS A 202 -20.81 -18.45 -5.43
C LYS A 202 -19.76 -19.29 -6.16
N VAL A 203 -18.62 -18.67 -6.48
CA VAL A 203 -17.47 -19.38 -7.06
C VAL A 203 -16.81 -20.24 -5.98
N VAL A 204 -16.66 -21.54 -6.26
CA VAL A 204 -15.98 -22.47 -5.36
C VAL A 204 -14.48 -22.16 -5.39
N ARG A 205 -13.86 -22.14 -4.25
CA ARG A 205 -12.43 -21.93 -4.07
C ARG A 205 -11.83 -23.08 -3.30
N ALA A 206 -10.63 -23.47 -3.68
CA ALA A 206 -9.87 -24.45 -2.93
C ALA A 206 -9.59 -23.97 -1.50
N GLU A 207 -9.32 -24.88 -0.60
CA GLU A 207 -8.89 -24.51 0.74
C GLU A 207 -7.57 -23.73 0.72
N PRO A 208 -7.44 -22.69 1.55
CA PRO A 208 -6.21 -21.91 1.62
C PRO A 208 -5.06 -22.78 2.16
N GLN A 209 -3.99 -22.87 1.38
CA GLN A 209 -2.77 -23.57 1.79
C GLN A 209 -1.85 -22.63 2.55
N VAL A 210 -1.22 -23.11 3.61
CA VAL A 210 -0.30 -22.34 4.47
C VAL A 210 0.82 -21.69 3.65
N ALA A 211 1.48 -22.44 2.78
CA ALA A 211 2.55 -21.93 1.92
C ALA A 211 2.11 -20.80 0.96
N THR A 212 0.82 -20.78 0.56
CA THR A 212 0.29 -19.71 -0.28
C THR A 212 0.08 -18.44 0.55
N ILE A 213 -0.40 -18.60 1.79
CA ILE A 213 -0.58 -17.48 2.73
C ILE A 213 0.77 -16.87 3.10
N GLU A 214 1.79 -17.67 3.37
CA GLU A 214 3.15 -17.18 3.63
C GLU A 214 3.66 -16.30 2.50
N ARG A 215 3.64 -16.81 1.28
CA ARG A 215 4.07 -16.08 0.08
C ARG A 215 3.30 -14.78 -0.12
N GLU A 216 1.99 -14.79 0.10
CA GLU A 216 1.16 -13.58 -0.03
C GLU A 216 1.45 -12.55 1.04
N ILE A 217 1.74 -12.97 2.27
CA ILE A 217 2.12 -12.06 3.36
C ILE A 217 3.51 -11.46 3.09
N GLU A 218 4.49 -12.27 2.71
CA GLU A 218 5.81 -11.77 2.34
C GLU A 218 5.75 -10.77 1.18
N ARG A 219 4.99 -11.12 0.16
CA ARG A 219 4.73 -10.21 -0.95
C ARG A 219 4.04 -8.92 -0.52
N ALA A 220 3.09 -9.00 0.43
CA ALA A 220 2.41 -7.80 0.93
C ALA A 220 3.34 -6.85 1.68
N LEU A 221 4.32 -7.39 2.41
CA LEU A 221 5.35 -6.61 3.11
C LEU A 221 6.33 -5.91 2.15
N GLN A 222 6.55 -6.49 0.97
CA GLN A 222 7.40 -5.94 -0.08
C GLN A 222 6.68 -4.96 -1.02
N CYS A 223 5.38 -4.71 -0.81
CA CYS A 223 4.58 -3.90 -1.70
C CYS A 223 4.33 -2.49 -1.16
N ALA A 224 4.22 -1.53 -2.08
CA ALA A 224 3.58 -0.25 -1.78
C ALA A 224 2.06 -0.39 -1.77
N LEU A 225 1.42 0.19 -0.76
CA LEU A 225 -0.03 0.28 -0.67
C LEU A 225 -0.54 1.38 -1.62
N VAL A 226 -1.47 1.02 -2.49
CA VAL A 226 -2.21 1.95 -3.34
C VAL A 226 -3.63 2.07 -2.81
N HIS A 227 -3.99 3.27 -2.35
CA HIS A 227 -5.33 3.58 -1.86
C HIS A 227 -5.83 4.84 -2.55
N LEU A 228 -6.68 4.63 -3.54
CA LEU A 228 -7.27 5.70 -4.33
C LEU A 228 -8.51 6.27 -3.65
N SER A 229 -8.72 7.55 -3.83
CA SER A 229 -9.99 8.24 -3.56
C SER A 229 -10.56 8.79 -4.88
N PRO A 230 -11.86 9.11 -4.95
CA PRO A 230 -12.45 9.75 -6.13
C PRO A 230 -11.89 11.17 -6.32
N SER A 231 -10.67 11.28 -6.82
CA SER A 231 -9.96 12.54 -7.05
C SER A 231 -9.01 12.40 -8.23
N THR A 232 -8.44 13.52 -8.67
CA THR A 232 -7.40 13.54 -9.71
C THR A 232 -6.00 13.27 -9.13
N THR A 233 -5.80 13.45 -7.83
CA THR A 233 -4.49 13.33 -7.20
C THR A 233 -4.41 12.13 -6.30
N THR A 234 -3.35 11.34 -6.44
CA THR A 234 -3.07 10.16 -5.63
C THR A 234 -1.62 10.18 -5.17
N ALA A 235 -1.39 9.90 -3.89
CA ALA A 235 -0.05 9.77 -3.35
C ALA A 235 0.23 8.31 -2.94
N VAL A 236 1.40 7.79 -3.34
CA VAL A 236 1.88 6.45 -3.00
C VAL A 236 3.26 6.56 -2.36
N ARG A 237 3.47 5.86 -1.25
CA ARG A 237 4.77 5.81 -0.59
C ARG A 237 5.73 4.95 -1.40
N VAL A 238 6.88 5.50 -1.79
CA VAL A 238 7.87 4.85 -2.66
C VAL A 238 9.20 4.60 -1.98
N GLY A 239 9.49 5.30 -0.87
CA GLY A 239 10.77 5.18 -0.19
C GLY A 239 10.77 5.85 1.17
N THR A 240 11.94 5.86 1.78
CA THR A 240 12.28 6.56 3.02
C THR A 240 13.58 7.33 2.85
N SER A 241 13.83 8.31 3.70
CA SER A 241 15.07 9.12 3.67
C SER A 241 16.35 8.33 3.92
N GLY A 242 16.24 7.14 4.53
CA GLY A 242 17.36 6.23 4.75
C GLY A 242 17.73 5.34 3.57
N MET A 243 16.95 5.38 2.47
CA MET A 243 17.23 4.59 1.26
C MET A 243 18.16 5.35 0.31
N GLU A 244 18.94 4.61 -0.46
CA GLU A 244 19.75 5.17 -1.55
C GLU A 244 18.88 5.72 -2.68
N ALA A 245 19.37 6.76 -3.35
CA ALA A 245 18.64 7.44 -4.42
C ALA A 245 18.27 6.49 -5.58
N GLU A 246 19.16 5.55 -5.92
CA GLU A 246 18.95 4.54 -6.97
C GLU A 246 17.83 3.57 -6.59
N HIS A 247 17.78 3.11 -5.33
CA HIS A 247 16.72 2.24 -4.83
C HIS A 247 15.35 2.93 -4.86
N VAL A 248 15.29 4.20 -4.48
CA VAL A 248 14.05 4.98 -4.55
C VAL A 248 13.63 5.20 -6.00
N CYS A 249 14.58 5.45 -6.92
CA CYS A 249 14.33 5.60 -8.35
C CYS A 249 13.70 4.31 -8.94
N ALA A 250 14.28 3.15 -8.67
CA ALA A 250 13.75 1.86 -9.11
C ALA A 250 12.33 1.61 -8.56
N ASN A 251 12.08 1.99 -7.32
CA ASN A 251 10.74 1.91 -6.72
C ASN A 251 9.75 2.85 -7.42
N ILE A 252 10.16 4.07 -7.76
CA ILE A 252 9.32 5.03 -8.50
C ILE A 252 8.92 4.45 -9.85
N GLU A 253 9.86 3.92 -10.62
CA GLU A 253 9.60 3.29 -11.92
C GLU A 253 8.59 2.16 -11.81
N ALA A 254 8.79 1.23 -10.86
CA ALA A 254 7.87 0.11 -10.62
C ALA A 254 6.46 0.57 -10.20
N VAL A 255 6.38 1.61 -9.37
CA VAL A 255 5.08 2.16 -8.92
C VAL A 255 4.37 2.87 -10.06
N VAL A 256 5.08 3.67 -10.87
CA VAL A 256 4.49 4.36 -12.03
C VAL A 256 3.96 3.36 -13.05
N GLU A 257 4.74 2.35 -13.41
CA GLU A 257 4.28 1.28 -14.31
C GLU A 257 3.02 0.59 -13.77
N GLY A 258 3.04 0.24 -12.49
CA GLY A 258 1.90 -0.41 -11.82
C GLY A 258 0.65 0.47 -11.77
N LEU A 259 0.80 1.79 -11.52
CA LEU A 259 -0.29 2.75 -11.48
C LEU A 259 -0.90 2.97 -12.86
N VAL A 260 -0.07 3.25 -13.85
CA VAL A 260 -0.50 3.50 -15.23
C VAL A 260 -1.24 2.29 -15.82
N LYS A 261 -0.72 1.08 -15.59
CA LYS A 261 -1.30 -0.15 -16.13
C LYS A 261 -2.62 -0.55 -15.49
N ARG A 262 -2.80 -0.32 -14.18
CA ARG A 262 -3.95 -0.87 -13.42
C ARG A 262 -4.99 0.16 -13.02
N TYR A 263 -4.55 1.39 -12.72
CA TYR A 263 -5.40 2.36 -12.02
C TYR A 263 -5.77 3.56 -12.90
N VAL A 264 -4.87 4.02 -13.79
CA VAL A 264 -5.15 5.19 -14.62
C VAL A 264 -6.02 4.79 -15.82
N PRO A 265 -7.16 5.45 -16.05
CA PRO A 265 -7.90 5.33 -17.30
C PRO A 265 -7.03 5.83 -18.47
N SER A 266 -7.13 5.20 -19.64
CA SER A 266 -6.34 5.54 -20.85
C SER A 266 -4.81 5.43 -20.68
N GLY A 267 -4.31 4.80 -19.60
CA GLY A 267 -2.89 4.59 -19.35
C GLY A 267 -2.12 5.90 -19.24
N TRP A 268 -0.97 6.02 -19.92
CA TRP A 268 -0.12 7.22 -19.90
C TRP A 268 -0.82 8.49 -20.39
N ARG A 269 -1.72 8.41 -21.37
CA ARG A 269 -2.49 9.57 -21.87
C ARG A 269 -3.34 10.22 -20.79
N GLY A 270 -3.82 9.42 -19.83
CA GLY A 270 -4.61 9.90 -18.68
C GLY A 270 -3.77 10.53 -17.57
N VAL A 271 -2.43 10.44 -17.60
CA VAL A 271 -1.54 11.07 -16.63
C VAL A 271 -1.32 12.54 -17.01
N ARG A 272 -1.48 13.42 -16.03
CA ARG A 272 -1.17 14.85 -16.15
C ARG A 272 0.25 15.16 -15.69
N SER A 273 0.61 14.68 -14.50
CA SER A 273 1.94 14.92 -13.95
C SER A 273 2.31 13.92 -12.86
N LEU A 274 3.60 13.72 -12.68
CA LEU A 274 4.20 12.92 -11.62
C LEU A 274 5.18 13.79 -10.84
N HIS A 275 5.03 13.81 -9.52
CA HIS A 275 5.89 14.55 -8.62
C HIS A 275 6.37 13.68 -7.48
N ILE A 276 7.56 13.95 -6.96
CA ILE A 276 8.05 13.35 -5.72
C ILE A 276 8.12 14.41 -4.63
N LYS A 277 7.77 14.03 -3.42
CA LYS A 277 7.80 14.93 -2.26
C LYS A 277 8.03 14.17 -0.96
N GLY A 278 8.59 14.84 0.04
CA GLY A 278 8.51 14.45 1.45
C GLY A 278 7.23 15.01 2.09
N PRO A 279 7.01 14.79 3.40
CA PRO A 279 5.82 15.28 4.11
C PRO A 279 5.68 16.81 4.06
N GLU A 280 6.78 17.54 4.28
CA GLU A 280 6.83 19.01 4.40
C GLU A 280 7.64 19.69 3.29
N THR A 281 8.11 18.93 2.29
CA THR A 281 8.95 19.47 1.22
C THR A 281 8.13 19.91 0.02
N VAL A 282 8.75 20.75 -0.82
CA VAL A 282 8.19 21.10 -2.13
C VAL A 282 8.13 19.85 -3.01
N ALA A 283 7.11 19.75 -3.84
CA ALA A 283 6.95 18.68 -4.80
C ALA A 283 7.86 18.90 -6.01
N LEU A 284 8.77 17.98 -6.28
CA LEU A 284 9.68 18.03 -7.41
C LEU A 284 9.06 17.28 -8.60
N PRO A 285 8.96 17.88 -9.80
CA PRO A 285 8.41 17.22 -10.97
C PRO A 285 9.38 16.17 -11.49
N VAL A 286 8.84 14.99 -11.78
CA VAL A 286 9.54 13.87 -12.41
C VAL A 286 9.11 13.75 -13.87
N TRP A 287 7.82 13.96 -14.12
CA TRP A 287 7.26 13.93 -15.46
C TRP A 287 6.02 14.84 -15.52
N VAL A 288 5.84 15.54 -16.64
CA VAL A 288 4.69 16.41 -16.90
C VAL A 288 4.23 16.16 -18.34
N ALA A 289 2.92 16.06 -18.54
CA ALA A 289 2.35 15.91 -19.87
C ALA A 289 2.54 17.21 -20.69
N GLU A 290 2.94 17.08 -21.95
CA GLU A 290 3.02 18.21 -22.88
C GLU A 290 1.62 18.73 -23.22
N GLU A 291 0.65 17.80 -23.40
CA GLU A 291 -0.75 18.12 -23.67
C GLU A 291 -1.60 17.94 -22.43
N LEU A 292 -2.28 19.00 -22.01
CA LEU A 292 -3.15 18.99 -20.83
C LEU A 292 -4.57 18.52 -21.14
N TRP A 293 -4.99 18.52 -22.40
CA TRP A 293 -6.32 18.20 -22.89
C TRP A 293 -6.33 16.89 -23.65
N GLU A 294 -7.33 16.04 -23.41
CA GLU A 294 -7.70 14.99 -24.33
C GLU A 294 -8.55 15.65 -25.40
N GLY A 295 -8.28 15.39 -26.72
CA GLY A 295 -9.03 15.99 -27.81
C GLY A 295 -10.54 15.70 -27.68
N GLU A 296 -11.36 16.61 -28.22
CA GLU A 296 -12.83 16.57 -28.16
C GLU A 296 -13.46 15.30 -28.76
N GLU A 297 -12.67 14.48 -29.47
CA GLU A 297 -13.16 13.27 -30.14
C GLU A 297 -13.28 12.02 -29.25
N GLU A 298 -12.91 12.11 -27.94
CA GLU A 298 -12.99 10.99 -26.99
C GLU A 298 -13.99 11.24 -25.83
N VAL A 299 -15.02 12.04 -26.05
CA VAL A 299 -16.12 12.22 -25.09
C VAL A 299 -17.29 11.30 -25.40
#